data_025c7a61a6691f476b386faaf9aa684e
#
_entry.id   025c7a61a6691f476b386faaf9aa684e
#
_cell.length_a   1.000
_cell.length_b   1.000
_cell.length_c   1.000
_cell.angle_alpha   90.00
_cell.angle_beta   90.00
_cell.angle_gamma   90.00
#
_symmetry.space_group_name_H-M   'P 1'
#
loop_
_entity.id
_entity.type
_entity.pdbx_description
1 polymer ?
#
loop_
_entity_poly.entity_id
_entity_poly.type
_entity_poly.pdbx_seq_one_letter_code
_entity_poly.pdbx_strand_id
1 'polypeptide(L)'
;SSTEQAEGGSSDCLLEPVHLIEDPDRFGGNGWLVMCEVLNPDGTPHESNGRATINDDDQDFWFGFEQEYTLIDLDTNLPLGFPEGGFPGPQGPYYTSVGARNTKGRELVDEHLHLCLEAGLNVEGINAEVMMGQWEYQIFAKGAKSAGDQIWLARYLLERTAETYDIAIDLHPKPVKGDWNGSGMHANFSNGPMREEGGEALFKKICEEFGKNIDRHVSVYGAENNQRLTGLHETQSIDKFSYGVSDRGASIRIPVGTIQDGWKGRLEDRRPASNGDPYRIAAAIIKTTKEALS
;
A
#
# COMPACT_ATOMS: atom_id res chain seq x y z
N SER A 1 -26.84 -12.19 2.88
CA SER A 1 -25.54 -11.97 2.29
C SER A 1 -24.54 -11.47 3.29
N SER A 2 -23.29 -11.79 3.09
CA SER A 2 -22.18 -11.41 3.96
C SER A 2 -21.21 -10.44 3.26
N THR A 3 -21.57 -9.88 2.12
CA THR A 3 -20.75 -8.91 1.42
C THR A 3 -21.21 -7.47 1.71
N GLU A 4 -20.28 -6.53 1.72
CA GLU A 4 -20.59 -5.10 1.92
C GLU A 4 -21.50 -4.52 0.82
N GLN A 5 -21.45 -5.11 -0.39
CA GLN A 5 -22.19 -4.67 -1.56
C GLN A 5 -23.60 -5.28 -1.64
N ALA A 6 -23.96 -6.22 -0.77
CA ALA A 6 -25.19 -6.97 -0.91
C ALA A 6 -25.96 -7.08 0.42
N GLU A 7 -27.07 -6.38 0.51
CA GLU A 7 -28.04 -6.49 1.60
C GLU A 7 -29.26 -7.31 1.16
N GLY A 8 -29.87 -8.05 2.10
CA GLY A 8 -30.89 -9.05 1.82
C GLY A 8 -32.12 -8.54 1.05
N GLY A 9 -32.44 -7.25 1.13
CA GLY A 9 -33.57 -6.63 0.45
C GLY A 9 -33.22 -5.87 -0.85
N SER A 10 -31.92 -5.61 -1.07
CA SER A 10 -31.39 -4.90 -2.25
C SER A 10 -29.99 -5.40 -2.53
N SER A 11 -29.87 -6.53 -3.21
CA SER A 11 -28.61 -7.23 -3.40
C SER A 11 -27.94 -6.97 -4.74
N ASP A 12 -28.59 -6.25 -5.65
CA ASP A 12 -28.06 -6.03 -6.98
C ASP A 12 -27.20 -4.76 -7.01
N CYS A 13 -25.96 -4.91 -7.48
CA CYS A 13 -25.04 -3.83 -7.80
C CYS A 13 -24.67 -3.90 -9.28
N LEU A 14 -24.34 -2.76 -9.86
CA LEU A 14 -23.77 -2.69 -11.20
C LEU A 14 -22.24 -2.75 -11.09
N LEU A 15 -21.62 -3.41 -12.05
CA LEU A 15 -20.18 -3.44 -12.21
C LEU A 15 -19.79 -2.68 -13.48
N GLU A 16 -19.01 -1.61 -13.35
CA GLU A 16 -18.48 -0.85 -14.47
C GLU A 16 -17.01 -1.20 -14.69
N PRO A 17 -16.62 -1.79 -15.85
CA PRO A 17 -15.24 -2.09 -16.16
C PRO A 17 -14.38 -0.84 -16.26
N VAL A 18 -13.26 -0.80 -15.53
CA VAL A 18 -12.37 0.39 -15.49
C VAL A 18 -10.92 0.08 -15.82
N HIS A 19 -10.48 -1.16 -15.67
CA HIS A 19 -9.12 -1.58 -16.02
C HIS A 19 -9.12 -3.02 -16.53
N LEU A 20 -8.32 -3.30 -17.56
CA LEU A 20 -8.20 -4.60 -18.21
C LEU A 20 -6.74 -4.97 -18.35
N ILE A 21 -6.37 -6.17 -17.89
CA ILE A 21 -5.04 -6.76 -18.11
C ILE A 21 -5.18 -8.19 -18.62
N GLU A 22 -4.17 -8.70 -19.33
CA GLU A 22 -4.07 -10.13 -19.60
C GLU A 22 -3.86 -10.88 -18.28
N ASP A 23 -4.51 -12.03 -18.13
CA ASP A 23 -4.30 -12.91 -16.99
C ASP A 23 -3.03 -13.74 -17.23
N PRO A 24 -1.93 -13.46 -16.53
CA PRO A 24 -0.66 -14.12 -16.80
C PRO A 24 -0.63 -15.57 -16.29
N ASP A 25 -1.50 -15.92 -15.34
CA ASP A 25 -1.51 -17.22 -14.67
C ASP A 25 -2.35 -18.27 -15.40
N ARG A 26 -3.34 -17.86 -16.17
CA ARG A 26 -4.34 -18.76 -16.72
C ARG A 26 -4.50 -18.67 -18.24
N PHE A 27 -4.94 -19.78 -18.81
CA PHE A 27 -5.39 -19.89 -20.21
C PHE A 27 -4.32 -19.60 -21.28
N GLY A 28 -3.04 -19.58 -20.95
CA GLY A 28 -1.96 -19.44 -21.93
C GLY A 28 -2.09 -18.18 -22.80
N GLY A 29 -2.43 -17.05 -22.20
CA GLY A 29 -2.62 -15.77 -22.89
C GLY A 29 -4.03 -15.53 -23.45
N ASN A 30 -5.01 -16.36 -23.10
CA ASN A 30 -6.41 -16.21 -23.53
C ASN A 30 -7.35 -15.77 -22.37
N GLY A 31 -6.81 -15.47 -21.20
CA GLY A 31 -7.54 -14.99 -20.03
C GLY A 31 -7.38 -13.48 -19.85
N TRP A 32 -8.37 -12.85 -19.23
CA TRP A 32 -8.36 -11.43 -18.91
C TRP A 32 -8.83 -11.21 -17.49
N LEU A 33 -8.15 -10.33 -16.76
CA LEU A 33 -8.62 -9.78 -15.49
C LEU A 33 -9.24 -8.43 -15.75
N VAL A 34 -10.50 -8.26 -15.33
CA VAL A 34 -11.27 -7.05 -15.50
C VAL A 34 -11.55 -6.45 -14.12
N MET A 35 -10.93 -5.33 -13.83
CA MET A 35 -11.27 -4.56 -12.65
C MET A 35 -12.54 -3.73 -12.91
N CYS A 36 -13.44 -3.74 -11.94
CA CYS A 36 -14.69 -3.01 -12.04
C CYS A 36 -14.90 -2.08 -10.84
N GLU A 37 -15.50 -0.93 -11.09
CA GLU A 37 -16.14 -0.13 -10.06
C GLU A 37 -17.49 -0.74 -9.67
N VAL A 38 -17.85 -0.61 -8.39
CA VAL A 38 -19.17 -1.03 -7.89
C VAL A 38 -20.08 0.18 -7.81
N LEU A 39 -21.23 0.08 -8.46
CA LEU A 39 -22.26 1.12 -8.49
C LEU A 39 -23.58 0.62 -7.92
N ASN A 40 -24.36 1.52 -7.36
CA ASN A 40 -25.74 1.27 -7.00
C ASN A 40 -26.60 0.99 -8.25
N PRO A 41 -27.81 0.41 -8.11
CA PRO A 41 -28.71 0.16 -9.24
C PRO A 41 -29.09 1.39 -10.06
N ASP A 42 -29.00 2.58 -9.47
CA ASP A 42 -29.26 3.87 -10.14
C ASP A 42 -28.02 4.45 -10.86
N GLY A 43 -26.89 3.74 -10.84
CA GLY A 43 -25.64 4.17 -11.47
C GLY A 43 -24.79 5.11 -10.62
N THR A 44 -25.19 5.45 -9.39
CA THR A 44 -24.36 6.22 -8.49
C THR A 44 -23.26 5.34 -7.86
N PRO A 45 -22.08 5.87 -7.50
CA PRO A 45 -21.06 5.10 -6.83
C PRO A 45 -21.60 4.47 -5.53
N HIS A 46 -21.35 3.17 -5.34
CA HIS A 46 -21.64 2.49 -4.09
C HIS A 46 -20.70 3.02 -2.98
N GLU A 47 -21.16 3.01 -1.73
CA GLU A 47 -20.36 3.54 -0.59
C GLU A 47 -19.02 2.83 -0.39
N SER A 48 -18.92 1.55 -0.76
CA SER A 48 -17.66 0.79 -0.73
C SER A 48 -16.71 1.12 -1.88
N ASN A 49 -17.14 1.87 -2.89
CA ASN A 49 -16.34 2.20 -4.05
C ASN A 49 -15.25 3.25 -3.71
N GLY A 50 -14.09 2.77 -3.26
CA GLY A 50 -12.94 3.63 -2.94
C GLY A 50 -12.45 4.43 -4.14
N ARG A 51 -12.48 3.85 -5.35
CA ARG A 51 -11.98 4.51 -6.57
C ARG A 51 -12.76 5.78 -6.92
N ALA A 52 -14.07 5.81 -6.68
CA ALA A 52 -14.91 6.97 -6.88
C ALA A 52 -14.63 8.14 -5.92
N THR A 53 -13.85 7.92 -4.86
CA THR A 53 -13.43 9.01 -3.96
C THR A 53 -12.41 9.95 -4.63
N ILE A 54 -11.77 9.50 -5.72
CA ILE A 54 -10.90 10.32 -6.56
C ILE A 54 -11.79 11.01 -7.60
N ASN A 55 -12.24 12.21 -7.28
CA ASN A 55 -13.25 12.94 -8.09
C ASN A 55 -12.65 13.66 -9.30
N ASP A 56 -11.37 14.01 -9.25
CA ASP A 56 -10.68 14.73 -10.31
C ASP A 56 -9.83 13.76 -11.15
N ASP A 57 -9.57 14.14 -12.40
CA ASP A 57 -8.50 13.52 -13.16
C ASP A 57 -7.16 14.02 -12.63
N ASP A 58 -6.65 13.34 -11.60
CA ASP A 58 -5.41 13.70 -10.93
C ASP A 58 -4.17 13.14 -11.64
N GLN A 59 -4.16 13.15 -12.97
CA GLN A 59 -3.01 12.71 -13.79
C GLN A 59 -1.72 13.47 -13.45
N ASP A 60 -1.86 14.66 -12.88
CA ASP A 60 -0.71 15.44 -12.40
C ASP A 60 -0.10 14.88 -11.11
N PHE A 61 -0.82 14.05 -10.38
CA PHE A 61 -0.30 13.32 -9.24
C PHE A 61 0.35 12.00 -9.68
N TRP A 62 1.56 11.77 -9.18
CA TRP A 62 2.25 10.49 -9.29
C TRP A 62 2.25 9.84 -7.92
N PHE A 63 1.99 8.52 -7.89
CA PHE A 63 2.00 7.73 -6.68
C PHE A 63 2.93 6.54 -6.79
N GLY A 64 3.70 6.29 -5.71
CA GLY A 64 4.43 5.06 -5.49
C GLY A 64 3.96 4.45 -4.17
N PHE A 65 3.35 3.28 -4.22
CA PHE A 65 2.96 2.54 -3.02
C PHE A 65 3.97 1.43 -2.70
N GLU A 66 4.36 1.35 -1.44
CA GLU A 66 5.24 0.31 -0.89
C GLU A 66 4.36 -0.64 -0.07
N GLN A 67 3.88 -1.70 -0.70
CA GLN A 67 2.95 -2.65 -0.08
C GLN A 67 3.71 -3.72 0.68
N GLU A 68 3.66 -3.65 2.01
CA GLU A 68 4.12 -4.73 2.87
C GLU A 68 3.03 -5.78 3.07
N TYR A 69 3.44 -7.03 3.31
CA TYR A 69 2.57 -8.16 3.60
C TYR A 69 3.34 -9.27 4.33
N THR A 70 2.63 -10.12 5.04
CA THR A 70 3.22 -11.25 5.76
C THR A 70 2.73 -12.57 5.16
N LEU A 71 3.66 -13.46 4.89
CA LEU A 71 3.38 -14.84 4.49
C LEU A 71 3.06 -15.66 5.74
N ILE A 72 1.88 -16.28 5.76
CA ILE A 72 1.41 -17.11 6.87
C ILE A 72 1.41 -18.58 6.43
N ASP A 73 2.11 -19.40 7.15
CA ASP A 73 2.10 -20.85 7.03
C ASP A 73 0.75 -21.39 7.55
N LEU A 74 0.00 -22.08 6.71
CA LEU A 74 -1.35 -22.56 7.04
C LEU A 74 -1.37 -23.71 8.04
N ASP A 75 -0.28 -24.48 8.15
CA ASP A 75 -0.18 -25.59 9.11
C ASP A 75 0.00 -25.06 10.53
N THR A 76 0.80 -24.01 10.69
CA THR A 76 1.14 -23.43 12.00
C THR A 76 0.34 -22.18 12.35
N ASN A 77 -0.24 -21.53 11.36
CA ASN A 77 -0.88 -20.21 11.45
C ASN A 77 0.06 -19.14 12.02
N LEU A 78 1.35 -19.24 11.70
CA LEU A 78 2.41 -18.30 12.09
C LEU A 78 3.07 -17.71 10.84
N PRO A 79 3.76 -16.56 10.95
CA PRO A 79 4.58 -16.07 9.86
C PRO A 79 5.56 -17.12 9.36
N LEU A 80 5.71 -17.23 8.06
CA LEU A 80 6.52 -18.25 7.42
C LEU A 80 7.97 -18.22 7.93
N GLY A 81 8.41 -19.35 8.46
CA GLY A 81 9.74 -19.51 9.08
C GLY A 81 9.79 -19.25 10.57
N PHE A 82 8.69 -18.90 11.22
CA PHE A 82 8.62 -18.89 12.68
C PHE A 82 8.65 -20.34 13.18
N PRO A 83 9.42 -20.63 14.23
CA PRO A 83 9.44 -21.97 14.82
C PRO A 83 8.12 -22.28 15.51
N GLU A 84 7.71 -23.54 15.47
CA GLU A 84 6.54 -24.01 16.21
C GLU A 84 6.71 -23.73 17.72
N GLY A 85 5.70 -23.05 18.30
CA GLY A 85 5.67 -22.72 19.73
C GLY A 85 6.66 -21.66 20.19
N GLY A 86 7.23 -20.87 19.27
CA GLY A 86 8.19 -19.82 19.62
C GLY A 86 8.33 -18.72 18.59
N PHE A 87 9.40 -17.94 18.75
CA PHE A 87 9.78 -16.86 17.85
C PHE A 87 11.14 -17.14 17.23
N PRO A 88 11.41 -16.64 16.00
CA PRO A 88 12.76 -16.61 15.47
C PRO A 88 13.66 -15.69 16.31
N GLY A 89 14.93 -15.57 15.95
CA GLY A 89 15.81 -14.57 16.54
C GLY A 89 15.26 -13.15 16.38
N PRO A 90 15.81 -12.17 17.14
CA PRO A 90 15.38 -10.78 17.06
C PRO A 90 15.40 -10.22 15.64
N GLN A 91 14.54 -9.24 15.36
CA GLN A 91 14.52 -8.52 14.09
C GLN A 91 15.89 -7.92 13.74
N GLY A 92 16.14 -7.76 12.45
CA GLY A 92 17.37 -7.16 11.92
C GLY A 92 17.98 -7.97 10.78
N PRO A 93 18.37 -9.25 10.97
CA PRO A 93 19.05 -9.99 9.91
C PRO A 93 18.15 -10.40 8.73
N TYR A 94 16.86 -10.14 8.81
CA TYR A 94 15.87 -10.50 7.79
C TYR A 94 15.68 -9.40 6.74
N TYR A 95 15.90 -8.15 7.12
CA TYR A 95 15.72 -7.00 6.23
C TYR A 95 16.66 -7.06 5.03
N THR A 96 16.10 -6.99 3.82
CA THR A 96 16.83 -7.13 2.54
C THR A 96 17.71 -8.37 2.46
N SER A 97 17.37 -9.41 3.22
CA SER A 97 18.23 -10.59 3.37
C SER A 97 18.25 -11.48 2.14
N VAL A 98 19.33 -12.25 2.06
CA VAL A 98 19.51 -13.39 1.14
C VAL A 98 19.94 -14.61 1.92
N GLY A 99 19.67 -15.79 1.39
CA GLY A 99 20.05 -17.08 1.97
C GLY A 99 18.97 -17.70 2.85
N ALA A 100 18.88 -19.01 2.80
CA ALA A 100 17.79 -19.82 3.34
C ALA A 100 17.56 -19.71 4.86
N ARG A 101 18.54 -19.22 5.61
CA ARG A 101 18.38 -19.03 7.07
C ARG A 101 17.46 -17.87 7.40
N ASN A 102 17.60 -16.76 6.67
CA ASN A 102 16.95 -15.49 6.98
C ASN A 102 15.79 -15.16 6.05
N THR A 103 15.84 -15.68 4.82
CA THR A 103 14.83 -15.38 3.78
C THR A 103 13.89 -16.56 3.61
N LYS A 104 12.60 -16.34 3.80
CA LYS A 104 11.55 -17.33 3.64
C LYS A 104 10.53 -16.85 2.61
N GLY A 105 10.02 -17.77 1.79
CA GLY A 105 8.98 -17.49 0.80
C GLY A 105 9.45 -16.81 -0.49
N ARG A 106 10.75 -16.73 -0.75
CA ARG A 106 11.30 -16.07 -1.95
C ARG A 106 10.74 -16.64 -3.26
N GLU A 107 10.53 -17.93 -3.34
CA GLU A 107 10.02 -18.57 -4.56
C GLU A 107 8.62 -18.03 -4.92
N LEU A 108 7.72 -17.96 -3.95
CA LEU A 108 6.41 -17.33 -4.11
C LEU A 108 6.53 -15.84 -4.52
N VAL A 109 7.41 -15.10 -3.86
CA VAL A 109 7.59 -13.66 -4.11
C VAL A 109 8.16 -13.39 -5.50
N ASP A 110 9.12 -14.20 -5.94
CA ASP A 110 9.69 -14.09 -7.28
C ASP A 110 8.67 -14.47 -8.36
N GLU A 111 7.82 -15.49 -8.12
CA GLU A 111 6.71 -15.84 -9.01
C GLU A 111 5.66 -14.72 -9.08
N HIS A 112 5.24 -14.17 -7.94
CA HIS A 112 4.34 -13.03 -7.90
C HIS A 112 4.90 -11.82 -8.69
N LEU A 113 6.17 -11.49 -8.49
CA LEU A 113 6.84 -10.43 -9.27
C LEU A 113 6.75 -10.71 -10.77
N HIS A 114 7.06 -11.95 -11.17
CA HIS A 114 7.02 -12.36 -12.59
C HIS A 114 5.62 -12.17 -13.18
N LEU A 115 4.59 -12.68 -12.50
CA LEU A 115 3.19 -12.53 -12.93
C LEU A 115 2.76 -11.06 -13.01
N CYS A 116 3.15 -10.21 -12.05
CA CYS A 116 2.86 -8.78 -12.10
C CYS A 116 3.51 -8.11 -13.33
N LEU A 117 4.75 -8.44 -13.64
CA LEU A 117 5.44 -7.88 -14.80
C LEU A 117 4.83 -8.38 -16.12
N GLU A 118 4.46 -9.66 -16.22
CA GLU A 118 3.76 -10.20 -17.38
C GLU A 118 2.38 -9.57 -17.57
N ALA A 119 1.67 -9.27 -16.49
CA ALA A 119 0.40 -8.55 -16.50
C ALA A 119 0.55 -7.06 -16.87
N GLY A 120 1.78 -6.57 -17.06
CA GLY A 120 2.06 -5.17 -17.40
C GLY A 120 1.96 -4.20 -16.23
N LEU A 121 1.98 -4.69 -14.98
CA LEU A 121 2.03 -3.82 -13.81
C LEU A 121 3.42 -3.23 -13.64
N ASN A 122 3.47 -1.97 -13.22
CA ASN A 122 4.74 -1.26 -13.02
C ASN A 122 5.31 -1.51 -11.63
N VAL A 123 5.87 -2.69 -11.43
CA VAL A 123 6.58 -3.05 -10.19
C VAL A 123 7.98 -2.50 -10.24
N GLU A 124 8.32 -1.61 -9.30
CA GLU A 124 9.63 -0.95 -9.20
C GLU A 124 10.64 -1.78 -8.40
N GLY A 125 10.17 -2.65 -7.51
CA GLY A 125 11.04 -3.48 -6.71
C GLY A 125 10.31 -4.40 -5.73
N ILE A 126 11.09 -5.30 -5.12
CA ILE A 126 10.69 -6.19 -4.03
C ILE A 126 11.80 -6.26 -3.00
N ASN A 127 11.46 -6.45 -1.74
CA ASN A 127 12.43 -6.76 -0.68
C ASN A 127 11.81 -7.57 0.46
N ALA A 128 12.68 -8.35 1.11
CA ALA A 128 12.33 -8.94 2.39
C ALA A 128 12.34 -7.86 3.47
N GLU A 129 11.36 -7.89 4.36
CA GLU A 129 11.15 -6.92 5.42
C GLU A 129 11.85 -7.30 6.74
N VAL A 130 11.71 -6.44 7.75
CA VAL A 130 12.42 -6.54 9.04
C VAL A 130 12.02 -7.78 9.82
N MET A 131 10.76 -8.23 9.70
CA MET A 131 10.27 -9.46 10.30
C MET A 131 10.44 -10.63 9.34
N MET A 132 10.84 -11.80 9.86
CA MET A 132 10.92 -13.03 9.05
C MET A 132 9.55 -13.38 8.48
N GLY A 133 9.50 -13.73 7.18
CA GLY A 133 8.25 -14.01 6.47
C GLY A 133 7.49 -12.77 5.99
N GLN A 134 7.95 -11.59 6.31
CA GLN A 134 7.39 -10.34 5.82
C GLN A 134 8.15 -9.86 4.58
N TRP A 135 7.38 -9.35 3.60
CA TRP A 135 7.89 -8.88 2.32
C TRP A 135 7.21 -7.58 1.91
N GLU A 136 7.82 -6.91 0.93
CA GLU A 136 7.31 -5.69 0.33
C GLU A 136 7.46 -5.76 -1.19
N TYR A 137 6.48 -5.19 -1.92
CA TYR A 137 6.64 -4.80 -3.31
C TYR A 137 6.25 -3.35 -3.52
N GLN A 138 6.88 -2.69 -4.51
CA GLN A 138 6.61 -1.30 -4.83
C GLN A 138 5.93 -1.18 -6.20
N ILE A 139 4.83 -0.43 -6.24
CA ILE A 139 4.11 -0.06 -7.48
C ILE A 139 4.21 1.45 -7.68
N PHE A 140 4.55 1.87 -8.89
CA PHE A 140 4.54 3.26 -9.29
C PHE A 140 3.56 3.51 -10.43
N ALA A 141 2.82 4.61 -10.37
CA ALA A 141 1.99 5.04 -11.48
C ALA A 141 1.86 6.58 -11.57
N LYS A 142 1.67 7.05 -12.79
CA LYS A 142 1.21 8.41 -13.08
C LYS A 142 -0.32 8.41 -13.06
N GLY A 143 -0.89 9.08 -12.06
CA GLY A 143 -2.33 9.08 -11.80
C GLY A 143 -2.72 8.19 -10.60
N ALA A 144 -3.54 8.74 -9.72
CA ALA A 144 -3.95 8.09 -8.48
C ALA A 144 -4.84 6.85 -8.73
N LYS A 145 -5.75 6.92 -9.70
CA LYS A 145 -6.60 5.78 -10.07
C LYS A 145 -5.75 4.64 -10.60
N SER A 146 -4.81 4.92 -11.50
CA SER A 146 -3.91 3.91 -12.05
C SER A 146 -3.05 3.24 -10.97
N ALA A 147 -2.55 4.01 -9.99
CA ALA A 147 -1.80 3.44 -8.87
C ALA A 147 -2.66 2.50 -8.03
N GLY A 148 -3.88 2.91 -7.69
CA GLY A 148 -4.83 2.09 -6.94
C GLY A 148 -5.24 0.83 -7.70
N ASP A 149 -5.52 0.94 -8.99
CA ASP A 149 -5.86 -0.20 -9.86
C ASP A 149 -4.74 -1.25 -9.83
N GLN A 150 -3.49 -0.82 -10.00
CA GLN A 150 -2.34 -1.73 -10.00
C GLN A 150 -2.10 -2.38 -8.64
N ILE A 151 -2.28 -1.66 -7.52
CA ILE A 151 -2.17 -2.25 -6.17
C ILE A 151 -3.22 -3.35 -5.98
N TRP A 152 -4.48 -3.12 -6.36
CA TRP A 152 -5.52 -4.13 -6.23
C TRP A 152 -5.28 -5.35 -7.11
N LEU A 153 -4.81 -5.15 -8.35
CA LEU A 153 -4.44 -6.25 -9.25
C LEU A 153 -3.24 -7.03 -8.70
N ALA A 154 -2.22 -6.35 -8.20
CA ALA A 154 -1.06 -7.01 -7.59
C ALA A 154 -1.44 -7.79 -6.32
N ARG A 155 -2.32 -7.26 -5.46
CA ARG A 155 -2.87 -8.00 -4.31
C ARG A 155 -3.61 -9.26 -4.76
N TYR A 156 -4.44 -9.16 -5.80
CA TYR A 156 -5.16 -10.32 -6.34
C TYR A 156 -4.18 -11.39 -6.85
N LEU A 157 -3.18 -11.00 -7.64
CA LEU A 157 -2.17 -11.93 -8.14
C LEU A 157 -1.36 -12.56 -7.00
N LEU A 158 -1.05 -11.78 -5.94
CA LEU A 158 -0.36 -12.29 -4.76
C LEU A 158 -1.15 -13.39 -4.04
N GLU A 159 -2.44 -13.15 -3.79
CA GLU A 159 -3.33 -14.14 -3.18
C GLU A 159 -3.45 -15.40 -4.04
N ARG A 160 -3.59 -15.23 -5.37
CA ARG A 160 -3.68 -16.35 -6.30
C ARG A 160 -2.38 -17.17 -6.36
N THR A 161 -1.24 -16.50 -6.33
CA THR A 161 0.06 -17.18 -6.26
C THR A 161 0.19 -17.94 -4.94
N ALA A 162 -0.17 -17.31 -3.84
CA ALA A 162 -0.07 -17.91 -2.50
C ALA A 162 -0.89 -19.19 -2.35
N GLU A 163 -2.05 -19.30 -3.01
CA GLU A 163 -2.87 -20.52 -3.05
C GLU A 163 -2.07 -21.73 -3.57
N THR A 164 -1.12 -21.55 -4.49
CA THR A 164 -0.34 -22.65 -5.06
C THR A 164 0.75 -23.16 -4.11
N TYR A 165 1.05 -22.39 -3.08
CA TYR A 165 2.07 -22.69 -2.07
C TYR A 165 1.49 -23.10 -0.71
N ASP A 166 0.17 -23.21 -0.59
CA ASP A 166 -0.53 -23.43 0.69
C ASP A 166 -0.14 -22.38 1.75
N ILE A 167 0.00 -21.12 1.32
CA ILE A 167 0.36 -19.97 2.16
C ILE A 167 -0.79 -18.95 2.11
N ALA A 168 -1.11 -18.35 3.26
CA ALA A 168 -2.02 -17.21 3.31
C ALA A 168 -1.26 -15.88 3.32
N ILE A 169 -1.88 -14.84 2.78
CA ILE A 169 -1.37 -13.47 2.82
C ILE A 169 -2.06 -12.71 3.96
N ASP A 170 -1.27 -12.13 4.85
CA ASP A 170 -1.77 -11.26 5.90
C ASP A 170 -1.39 -9.80 5.64
N LEU A 171 -2.40 -8.95 5.48
CA LEU A 171 -2.29 -7.49 5.35
C LEU A 171 -2.61 -6.76 6.66
N HIS A 172 -2.69 -7.47 7.78
CA HIS A 172 -2.95 -6.83 9.07
C HIS A 172 -1.82 -5.84 9.44
N PRO A 173 -2.14 -4.63 9.95
CA PRO A 173 -1.10 -3.63 10.27
C PRO A 173 -0.14 -4.08 11.38
N LYS A 174 -0.51 -5.06 12.19
CA LYS A 174 0.31 -5.66 13.24
C LYS A 174 0.14 -7.18 13.24
N PRO A 175 0.76 -7.90 12.29
CA PRO A 175 0.56 -9.35 12.15
C PRO A 175 1.06 -10.14 13.36
N VAL A 176 2.10 -9.66 14.03
CA VAL A 176 2.63 -10.25 15.25
C VAL A 176 2.64 -9.21 16.38
N LYS A 177 2.01 -9.55 17.50
CA LYS A 177 1.97 -8.68 18.69
C LYS A 177 3.33 -8.63 19.39
N GLY A 178 3.57 -7.55 20.14
CA GLY A 178 4.80 -7.36 20.91
C GLY A 178 5.85 -6.57 20.12
N ASP A 179 7.12 -6.85 20.39
CA ASP A 179 8.28 -6.13 19.86
C ASP A 179 8.66 -6.59 18.43
N TRP A 180 7.66 -6.54 17.53
CA TRP A 180 7.80 -6.86 16.13
C TRP A 180 7.34 -5.68 15.26
N ASN A 181 7.92 -5.55 14.06
CA ASN A 181 7.47 -4.55 13.10
C ASN A 181 6.00 -4.72 12.74
N GLY A 182 5.35 -3.60 12.45
CA GLY A 182 4.06 -3.59 11.80
C GLY A 182 4.19 -3.79 10.30
N SER A 183 3.07 -3.69 9.60
CA SER A 183 2.96 -3.82 8.16
C SER A 183 2.24 -2.59 7.59
N GLY A 184 2.91 -1.86 6.70
CA GLY A 184 2.46 -0.61 6.11
C GLY A 184 2.21 -0.69 4.61
N MET A 185 1.61 0.36 4.09
CA MET A 185 1.60 0.67 2.67
C MET A 185 1.99 2.14 2.51
N HIS A 186 3.29 2.42 2.59
CA HIS A 186 3.78 3.79 2.47
C HIS A 186 3.38 4.39 1.13
N ALA A 187 2.96 5.65 1.16
CA ALA A 187 2.52 6.35 -0.03
C ALA A 187 3.53 7.45 -0.41
N ASN A 188 4.32 7.19 -1.43
CA ASN A 188 5.13 8.21 -2.08
C ASN A 188 4.25 9.00 -3.04
N PHE A 189 4.30 10.33 -3.00
CA PHE A 189 3.48 11.16 -3.86
C PHE A 189 4.18 12.45 -4.30
N SER A 190 3.81 12.92 -5.47
CA SER A 190 4.20 14.23 -5.99
C SER A 190 3.16 14.74 -6.97
N ASN A 191 3.15 16.05 -7.19
CA ASN A 191 2.38 16.70 -8.26
C ASN A 191 3.28 17.61 -9.10
N GLY A 192 2.73 18.26 -10.12
CA GLY A 192 3.49 19.17 -10.99
C GLY A 192 4.30 20.22 -10.22
N PRO A 193 3.68 21.03 -9.35
CA PRO A 193 4.41 22.02 -8.55
C PRO A 193 5.56 21.43 -7.72
N MET A 194 5.41 20.25 -7.12
CA MET A 194 6.47 19.59 -6.36
C MET A 194 7.64 19.15 -7.24
N ARG A 195 7.37 18.73 -8.48
CA ARG A 195 8.41 18.23 -9.40
C ARG A 195 9.09 19.34 -10.19
N GLU A 196 8.34 20.37 -10.58
CA GLU A 196 8.79 21.38 -11.54
C GLU A 196 9.28 22.66 -10.86
N GLU A 197 8.49 23.20 -9.95
CA GLU A 197 8.81 24.43 -9.20
C GLU A 197 9.66 24.12 -7.99
N GLY A 198 9.18 23.25 -7.11
CA GLY A 198 9.87 22.83 -5.90
C GLY A 198 10.00 23.95 -4.86
N GLY A 199 11.04 23.82 -4.05
CA GLY A 199 11.38 24.79 -3.02
C GLY A 199 11.01 24.36 -1.60
N GLU A 200 11.90 24.62 -0.64
CA GLU A 200 11.75 24.23 0.75
C GLU A 200 10.42 24.71 1.38
N ALA A 201 10.04 25.95 1.08
CA ALA A 201 8.81 26.55 1.61
C ALA A 201 7.55 25.79 1.13
N LEU A 202 7.52 25.34 -0.13
CA LEU A 202 6.41 24.56 -0.69
C LEU A 202 6.28 23.22 0.02
N PHE A 203 7.37 22.47 0.17
CA PHE A 203 7.36 21.16 0.83
C PHE A 203 6.97 21.29 2.32
N LYS A 204 7.48 22.30 3.03
CA LYS A 204 7.08 22.57 4.42
C LYS A 204 5.60 22.92 4.53
N LYS A 205 5.07 23.77 3.65
CA LYS A 205 3.64 24.15 3.63
C LYS A 205 2.75 22.92 3.46
N ILE A 206 3.13 21.99 2.56
CA ILE A 206 2.42 20.73 2.38
C ILE A 206 2.48 19.90 3.67
N CYS A 207 3.66 19.65 4.25
CA CYS A 207 3.80 18.89 5.49
C CYS A 207 2.99 19.48 6.65
N GLU A 208 3.00 20.80 6.80
CA GLU A 208 2.23 21.50 7.83
C GLU A 208 0.72 21.31 7.65
N GLU A 209 0.24 21.30 6.40
CA GLU A 209 -1.17 21.05 6.12
C GLU A 209 -1.57 19.60 6.45
N PHE A 210 -0.70 18.62 6.20
CA PHE A 210 -0.89 17.25 6.66
C PHE A 210 -0.99 17.16 8.19
N GLY A 211 -0.19 17.95 8.90
CA GLY A 211 -0.24 18.04 10.37
C GLY A 211 -1.56 18.60 10.91
N LYS A 212 -2.21 19.51 10.19
CA LYS A 212 -3.53 20.05 10.56
C LYS A 212 -4.68 19.06 10.30
N ASN A 213 -4.47 18.11 9.42
CA ASN A 213 -5.50 17.18 8.94
C ASN A 213 -5.26 15.72 9.36
N ILE A 214 -4.67 15.47 10.55
CA ILE A 214 -4.33 14.11 11.03
C ILE A 214 -5.56 13.19 10.97
N ASP A 215 -6.68 13.61 11.51
CA ASP A 215 -7.91 12.79 11.61
C ASP A 215 -8.44 12.39 10.23
N ARG A 216 -8.38 13.28 9.24
CA ARG A 216 -8.76 12.98 7.85
C ARG A 216 -7.95 11.81 7.31
N HIS A 217 -6.65 11.82 7.54
CA HIS A 217 -5.74 10.80 7.05
C HIS A 217 -5.92 9.48 7.80
N VAL A 218 -5.87 9.53 9.13
CA VAL A 218 -5.97 8.33 9.96
C VAL A 218 -7.29 7.58 9.72
N SER A 219 -8.40 8.29 9.49
CA SER A 219 -9.70 7.67 9.25
C SER A 219 -9.78 6.78 8.00
N VAL A 220 -8.87 6.94 7.02
CA VAL A 220 -8.84 6.17 5.78
C VAL A 220 -7.55 5.37 5.57
N TYR A 221 -6.61 5.43 6.52
CA TYR A 221 -5.30 4.80 6.40
C TYR A 221 -5.24 3.34 6.86
N GLY A 222 -6.37 2.67 6.91
CA GLY A 222 -6.49 1.26 7.24
C GLY A 222 -7.05 1.00 8.63
N ALA A 223 -7.74 -0.13 8.76
CA ALA A 223 -8.31 -0.58 10.02
C ALA A 223 -7.20 -0.99 11.00
N GLU A 224 -7.44 -0.78 12.30
CA GLU A 224 -6.54 -1.18 13.40
C GLU A 224 -5.10 -0.62 13.31
N ASN A 225 -4.89 0.45 12.55
CA ASN A 225 -3.59 1.07 12.33
C ASN A 225 -2.95 1.66 13.61
N ASN A 226 -3.76 1.87 14.66
CA ASN A 226 -3.28 2.21 15.99
C ASN A 226 -2.38 1.13 16.62
N GLN A 227 -2.50 -0.12 16.19
CA GLN A 227 -1.62 -1.21 16.64
C GLN A 227 -0.22 -1.11 16.01
N ARG A 228 -0.10 -0.47 14.84
CA ARG A 228 1.16 -0.24 14.12
C ARG A 228 1.79 1.11 14.47
N LEU A 229 1.01 2.20 14.45
CA LEU A 229 1.49 3.57 14.70
C LEU A 229 1.62 3.86 16.20
N THR A 230 2.69 3.36 16.80
CA THR A 230 2.91 3.40 18.26
C THR A 230 4.00 4.37 18.71
N GLY A 231 4.76 4.94 17.78
CA GLY A 231 5.98 5.70 18.07
C GLY A 231 7.22 4.82 18.24
N LEU A 232 7.09 3.52 17.97
CA LEU A 232 8.17 2.53 17.94
C LEU A 232 8.26 1.92 16.54
N HIS A 233 9.30 1.11 16.28
CA HIS A 233 9.45 0.38 15.01
C HIS A 233 9.35 1.27 13.77
N GLU A 234 10.10 2.38 13.79
CA GLU A 234 10.15 3.35 12.68
C GLU A 234 8.78 3.96 12.31
N THR A 235 7.89 4.14 13.30
CA THR A 235 6.62 4.84 13.14
C THR A 235 6.47 6.00 14.10
N GLN A 236 5.73 7.05 13.70
CA GLN A 236 5.19 8.02 14.63
C GLN A 236 3.92 7.46 15.30
N SER A 237 3.61 7.92 16.51
CA SER A 237 2.35 7.60 17.19
C SER A 237 1.16 8.13 16.38
N ILE A 238 0.04 7.37 16.37
CA ILE A 238 -1.13 7.67 15.54
C ILE A 238 -1.78 9.03 15.85
N ASP A 239 -1.65 9.49 17.09
CA ASP A 239 -2.21 10.75 17.60
C ASP A 239 -1.23 11.94 17.44
N LYS A 240 -0.05 11.70 16.87
CA LYS A 240 1.00 12.70 16.67
C LYS A 240 1.36 12.83 15.21
N PHE A 241 1.86 14.00 14.86
CA PHE A 241 2.38 14.28 13.54
C PHE A 241 3.79 14.84 13.61
N SER A 242 4.65 14.36 12.75
CA SER A 242 5.99 14.88 12.52
C SER A 242 6.39 14.72 11.07
N TYR A 243 7.35 15.54 10.62
CA TYR A 243 8.00 15.33 9.33
C TYR A 243 9.50 15.66 9.45
N GLY A 244 10.29 15.01 8.62
CA GLY A 244 11.74 15.23 8.64
C GLY A 244 12.45 14.69 7.42
N VAL A 245 13.65 15.24 7.17
CA VAL A 245 14.54 14.77 6.08
C VAL A 245 15.16 13.44 6.48
N SER A 246 14.96 12.42 5.64
CA SER A 246 15.46 11.05 5.87
C SER A 246 15.03 10.43 7.21
N ASP A 247 13.99 10.97 7.84
CA ASP A 247 13.49 10.50 9.13
C ASP A 247 12.46 9.39 8.95
N ARG A 248 12.85 8.14 9.22
CA ARG A 248 11.98 6.98 9.16
C ARG A 248 10.98 6.88 10.31
N GLY A 249 11.21 7.59 11.41
CA GLY A 249 10.29 7.67 12.55
C GLY A 249 9.21 8.75 12.39
N ALA A 250 9.26 9.57 11.35
CA ALA A 250 8.29 10.62 11.10
C ALA A 250 7.02 10.12 10.40
N SER A 251 5.92 10.88 10.52
CA SER A 251 4.69 10.66 9.75
C SER A 251 4.92 10.88 8.26
N ILE A 252 5.61 11.98 7.91
CA ILE A 252 6.03 12.30 6.54
C ILE A 252 7.55 12.35 6.49
N ARG A 253 8.12 11.51 5.64
CA ARG A 253 9.54 11.55 5.32
C ARG A 253 9.77 12.39 4.07
N ILE A 254 10.75 13.29 4.14
CA ILE A 254 11.27 14.01 2.98
C ILE A 254 12.49 13.23 2.49
N PRO A 255 12.44 12.58 1.31
CA PRO A 255 13.57 11.84 0.78
C PRO A 255 14.79 12.72 0.56
N VAL A 256 15.99 12.18 0.79
CA VAL A 256 17.24 12.92 0.56
C VAL A 256 17.38 13.37 -0.90
N GLY A 257 16.89 12.57 -1.86
CA GLY A 257 16.87 12.94 -3.28
C GLY A 257 16.10 14.23 -3.54
N THR A 258 14.96 14.44 -2.88
CA THR A 258 14.19 15.69 -2.98
C THR A 258 15.03 16.91 -2.56
N ILE A 259 15.87 16.76 -1.53
CA ILE A 259 16.77 17.85 -1.08
C ILE A 259 17.91 18.06 -2.09
N GLN A 260 18.53 16.97 -2.55
CA GLN A 260 19.66 17.02 -3.51
C GLN A 260 19.24 17.62 -4.85
N ASP A 261 17.99 17.40 -5.26
CA ASP A 261 17.41 17.98 -6.47
C ASP A 261 16.87 19.40 -6.28
N GLY A 262 17.31 20.10 -5.23
CA GLY A 262 16.93 21.48 -4.96
C GLY A 262 15.50 21.65 -4.44
N TRP A 263 15.05 20.73 -3.59
CA TRP A 263 13.67 20.63 -3.11
C TRP A 263 12.67 20.41 -4.26
N LYS A 264 12.98 19.46 -5.13
CA LYS A 264 12.09 18.97 -6.19
C LYS A 264 11.93 17.46 -6.06
N GLY A 265 10.72 16.95 -6.26
CA GLY A 265 10.48 15.52 -6.20
C GLY A 265 9.24 15.15 -5.41
N ARG A 266 9.39 14.22 -4.43
CA ARG A 266 8.27 13.61 -3.72
C ARG A 266 8.38 13.75 -2.21
N LEU A 267 7.24 13.48 -1.56
CA LEU A 267 7.12 13.16 -0.14
C LEU A 267 6.71 11.69 0.02
N GLU A 268 7.01 11.12 1.17
CA GLU A 268 6.59 9.78 1.57
C GLU A 268 5.71 9.87 2.82
N ASP A 269 4.42 9.55 2.69
CA ASP A 269 3.55 9.37 3.86
C ASP A 269 3.70 7.92 4.37
N ARG A 270 4.25 7.78 5.57
CA ARG A 270 4.58 6.50 6.19
C ARG A 270 3.47 5.96 7.09
N ARG A 271 2.36 6.69 7.20
CA ARG A 271 1.27 6.33 8.10
C ARG A 271 0.29 5.27 7.58
N PRO A 272 0.04 5.12 6.26
CA PRO A 272 -0.94 4.14 5.81
C PRO A 272 -0.54 2.71 6.18
N ALA A 273 -1.53 1.91 6.61
CA ALA A 273 -1.37 0.49 6.91
C ALA A 273 -1.46 -0.36 5.64
N SER A 274 -0.90 -1.56 5.70
CA SER A 274 -0.92 -2.53 4.59
C SER A 274 -2.33 -2.91 4.12
N ASN A 275 -3.33 -2.93 5.01
CA ASN A 275 -4.74 -3.20 4.69
C ASN A 275 -5.50 -1.96 4.19
N GLY A 276 -4.86 -0.81 4.05
CA GLY A 276 -5.50 0.40 3.56
C GLY A 276 -6.00 0.29 2.12
N ASP A 277 -7.05 1.05 1.80
CA ASP A 277 -7.54 1.20 0.43
C ASP A 277 -6.69 2.26 -0.29
N PRO A 278 -5.92 1.87 -1.34
CA PRO A 278 -5.02 2.78 -2.05
C PRO A 278 -5.75 3.99 -2.65
N TYR A 279 -6.99 3.85 -3.08
CA TYR A 279 -7.77 4.96 -3.63
C TYR A 279 -8.13 5.99 -2.57
N ARG A 280 -8.63 5.53 -1.41
CA ARG A 280 -9.00 6.41 -0.29
C ARG A 280 -7.78 7.12 0.29
N ILE A 281 -6.65 6.42 0.37
CA ILE A 281 -5.36 6.98 0.78
C ILE A 281 -4.93 8.07 -0.19
N ALA A 282 -4.92 7.78 -1.49
CA ALA A 282 -4.55 8.76 -2.52
C ALA A 282 -5.48 9.97 -2.52
N ALA A 283 -6.80 9.78 -2.42
CA ALA A 283 -7.77 10.86 -2.37
C ALA A 283 -7.54 11.81 -1.19
N ALA A 284 -7.23 11.29 0.00
CA ALA A 284 -6.91 12.10 1.17
C ALA A 284 -5.63 12.91 0.98
N ILE A 285 -4.58 12.28 0.42
CA ILE A 285 -3.30 12.92 0.11
C ILE A 285 -3.49 14.04 -0.91
N ILE A 286 -4.18 13.79 -2.02
CA ILE A 286 -4.48 14.76 -3.07
C ILE A 286 -5.20 15.97 -2.49
N LYS A 287 -6.27 15.71 -1.73
CA LYS A 287 -7.08 16.77 -1.12
C LYS A 287 -6.24 17.68 -0.23
N THR A 288 -5.47 17.10 0.68
CA THR A 288 -4.63 17.87 1.61
C THR A 288 -3.51 18.63 0.87
N THR A 289 -2.90 18.01 -0.14
CA THR A 289 -1.87 18.67 -0.95
C THR A 289 -2.44 19.86 -1.71
N LYS A 290 -3.62 19.73 -2.34
CA LYS A 290 -4.30 20.83 -3.05
C LYS A 290 -4.69 21.97 -2.10
N GLU A 291 -5.20 21.65 -0.90
CA GLU A 291 -5.51 22.65 0.14
C GLU A 291 -4.25 23.41 0.58
N ALA A 292 -3.11 22.73 0.68
CA ALA A 292 -1.84 23.40 0.98
C ALA A 292 -1.39 24.35 -0.13
N LEU A 293 -1.73 24.10 -1.39
CA LEU A 293 -1.29 24.89 -2.54
C LEU A 293 -2.25 26.04 -2.89
N SER A 294 -3.47 25.99 -2.39
CA SER A 294 -4.44 27.09 -2.51
C SER A 294 -4.07 28.23 -1.52
#